data_05099acedf67a8ad4064735398ce3b3e
#
_entry.id   05099acedf67a8ad4064735398ce3b3e
#
_cell.length_a   1.000
_cell.length_b   1.000
_cell.length_c   1.000
_cell.angle_alpha   90.00
_cell.angle_beta   90.00
_cell.angle_gamma   90.00
#
_symmetry.space_group_name_H-M   'P 1'
#
loop_
_entity.id
_entity.type
_entity.pdbx_description
1 polymer ?
#
loop_
_entity_poly.entity_id
_entity_poly.type
_entity_poly.pdbx_seq_one_letter_code
_entity_poly.pdbx_strand_id
1 'polypeptide(L)'
;MFLENASQKGWIEVICGSMFSGKTEELIRRLKRAEFARLRVEIFKPRIDVRYSEEEVVSHDASAIRSTPVDSAQNILLMTSDVDVVGIDEAQFFDQGLVEVCRQLADSGVRVIVAGLDMDFTGKPFGPMPALMATAEYVTKV
;
A
#
# COMPACT_ATOMS: atom_id res chain seq x y z
N MET A 1 -5.24 15.08 -27.17
CA MET A 1 -4.63 14.47 -27.05
C MET A 1 -4.45 13.73 -25.99
N PHE A 2 -4.01 13.16 -25.76
CA PHE A 2 -3.91 12.31 -24.88
C PHE A 2 -3.18 12.63 -23.69
N LEU A 3 -2.62 13.65 -23.60
CA LEU A 3 -1.85 14.08 -22.51
C LEU A 3 -2.64 14.25 -21.26
N GLU A 4 -3.80 14.79 -21.40
CA GLU A 4 -4.62 15.02 -20.25
C GLU A 4 -5.09 13.70 -19.65
N ASN A 5 -5.24 12.69 -20.43
CA ASN A 5 -5.59 11.42 -19.88
C ASN A 5 -4.49 10.85 -19.02
N ALA A 6 -3.26 11.02 -19.46
CA ALA A 6 -2.15 10.54 -18.70
C ALA A 6 -2.06 11.25 -17.35
N SER A 7 -2.35 12.52 -17.31
CA SER A 7 -2.23 13.28 -16.06
C SER A 7 -3.31 12.92 -15.06
N GLN A 8 -4.36 12.22 -15.48
CA GLN A 8 -5.45 11.86 -14.59
C GLN A 8 -5.35 10.45 -14.08
N LYS A 9 -4.39 9.69 -14.53
CA LYS A 9 -4.25 8.32 -14.06
C LYS A 9 -3.30 8.25 -12.89
N GLY A 10 -3.64 7.40 -11.95
CA GLY A 10 -2.73 7.03 -10.90
C GLY A 10 -1.90 5.84 -11.34
N TRP A 11 -1.23 5.24 -10.38
CA TRP A 11 -0.42 4.06 -10.66
C TRP A 11 -0.22 3.28 -9.37
N ILE A 12 0.33 2.08 -9.49
CA ILE A 12 0.56 1.19 -8.38
C ILE A 12 2.06 0.97 -8.21
N GLU A 13 2.56 1.18 -6.99
CA GLU A 13 3.95 0.89 -6.61
C GLU A 13 3.91 -0.22 -5.57
N VAL A 14 4.77 -1.22 -5.73
CA VAL A 14 4.87 -2.29 -4.75
C VAL A 14 6.27 -2.29 -4.16
N ILE A 15 6.33 -2.29 -2.84
CA ILE A 15 7.57 -2.43 -2.08
C ILE A 15 7.52 -3.82 -1.45
N CYS A 16 8.41 -4.70 -1.88
CA CYS A 16 8.39 -6.07 -1.40
C CYS A 16 9.76 -6.49 -0.87
N GLY A 17 9.80 -7.63 -0.22
CA GLY A 17 11.02 -8.14 0.34
C GLY A 17 10.74 -8.99 1.56
N SER A 18 11.81 -9.50 2.19
CA SER A 18 11.67 -10.35 3.35
C SER A 18 11.35 -9.54 4.60
N MET A 19 11.04 -10.25 5.68
CA MET A 19 10.82 -9.60 6.96
C MET A 19 12.07 -8.85 7.39
N PHE A 20 11.88 -7.68 8.00
CA PHE A 20 12.95 -6.81 8.48
C PHE A 20 13.85 -6.26 7.37
N SER A 21 13.36 -6.20 6.14
CA SER A 21 14.16 -5.69 5.03
C SER A 21 14.04 -4.19 4.81
N GLY A 22 13.16 -3.52 5.57
CA GLY A 22 13.00 -2.08 5.43
C GLY A 22 11.80 -1.64 4.61
N LYS A 23 10.84 -2.55 4.39
CA LYS A 23 9.66 -2.22 3.59
C LYS A 23 8.82 -1.12 4.22
N THR A 24 8.59 -1.22 5.53
CA THR A 24 7.76 -0.24 6.21
C THR A 24 8.43 1.12 6.23
N GLU A 25 9.74 1.15 6.44
CA GLU A 25 10.49 2.41 6.40
C GLU A 25 10.38 3.07 5.03
N GLU A 26 10.48 2.28 3.98
CA GLU A 26 10.38 2.82 2.63
C GLU A 26 8.97 3.33 2.34
N LEU A 27 7.95 2.59 2.79
CA LEU A 27 6.56 3.02 2.64
C LEU A 27 6.36 4.36 3.34
N ILE A 28 6.77 4.46 4.60
CA ILE A 28 6.61 5.68 5.37
C ILE A 28 7.34 6.84 4.70
N ARG A 29 8.55 6.59 4.20
CA ARG A 29 9.33 7.64 3.54
C ARG A 29 8.59 8.21 2.33
N ARG A 30 8.01 7.34 1.50
CA ARG A 30 7.27 7.79 0.32
C ARG A 30 6.01 8.55 0.71
N LEU A 31 5.30 8.07 1.73
CA LEU A 31 4.07 8.72 2.15
C LEU A 31 4.32 10.07 2.80
N LYS A 32 5.39 10.19 3.60
CA LYS A 32 5.73 11.49 4.19
C LYS A 32 6.14 12.49 3.12
N ARG A 33 6.81 12.03 2.07
CA ARG A 33 7.14 12.90 0.95
C ARG A 33 5.89 13.43 0.29
N ALA A 34 4.88 12.56 0.12
CA ALA A 34 3.62 12.98 -0.47
C ALA A 34 2.91 14.00 0.41
N GLU A 35 2.91 13.77 1.73
CA GLU A 35 2.33 14.73 2.66
C GLU A 35 3.05 16.07 2.59
N PHE A 36 4.36 16.02 2.50
CA PHE A 36 5.15 17.23 2.40
C PHE A 36 4.80 18.03 1.15
N ALA A 37 4.40 17.34 0.09
CA ALA A 37 3.94 17.96 -1.15
C ALA A 37 2.47 18.37 -1.06
N ARG A 38 1.86 18.27 0.13
CA ARG A 38 0.49 18.68 0.42
C ARG A 38 -0.57 17.84 -0.29
N LEU A 39 -0.24 16.57 -0.52
CA LEU A 39 -1.20 15.62 -1.05
C LEU A 39 -1.95 14.97 0.11
N ARG A 40 -3.18 14.53 -0.17
CA ARG A 40 -3.99 13.84 0.83
C ARG A 40 -3.63 12.38 0.84
N VAL A 41 -3.15 11.90 1.98
CA VAL A 41 -2.62 10.55 2.14
C VAL A 41 -3.45 9.78 3.15
N GLU A 42 -3.83 8.56 2.80
CA GLU A 42 -4.46 7.63 3.73
C GLU A 42 -3.67 6.33 3.71
N ILE A 43 -3.60 5.67 4.87
CA ILE A 43 -2.85 4.44 5.02
C ILE A 43 -3.75 3.38 5.63
N PHE A 44 -3.69 2.19 5.07
CA PHE A 44 -4.50 1.07 5.52
C PHE A 44 -3.63 -0.13 5.83
N LYS A 45 -4.11 -0.96 6.75
CA LYS A 45 -3.49 -2.25 7.05
C LYS A 45 -4.59 -3.25 7.37
N PRO A 46 -4.31 -4.55 7.22
CA PRO A 46 -5.33 -5.55 7.54
C PRO A 46 -5.49 -5.68 9.05
N ARG A 47 -6.70 -5.93 9.50
CA ARG A 47 -6.98 -6.13 10.92
C ARG A 47 -6.78 -7.60 11.25
N ILE A 48 -5.58 -7.97 11.63
CA ILE A 48 -5.24 -9.36 11.87
C ILE A 48 -4.70 -9.63 13.26
N ASP A 49 -4.18 -8.60 13.94
CA ASP A 49 -3.51 -8.78 15.23
C ASP A 49 -3.67 -7.50 16.02
N VAL A 50 -3.98 -7.63 17.30
CA VAL A 50 -4.21 -6.48 18.15
C VAL A 50 -3.13 -6.31 19.21
N ARG A 51 -2.01 -7.02 19.10
CA ARG A 51 -0.95 -6.92 20.10
C ARG A 51 -0.21 -5.59 20.03
N TYR A 52 -0.27 -4.92 18.90
CA TYR A 52 0.37 -3.63 18.72
C TYR A 52 -0.68 -2.58 18.43
N SER A 53 -0.26 -1.33 18.34
CA SER A 53 -1.19 -0.29 17.97
C SER A 53 -1.76 -0.58 16.58
N GLU A 54 -3.08 -0.59 16.48
CA GLU A 54 -3.74 -0.85 15.22
C GLU A 54 -3.79 0.37 14.32
N GLU A 55 -3.43 1.54 14.86
CA GLU A 55 -3.59 2.78 14.13
C GLU A 55 -2.28 3.37 13.64
N GLU A 56 -1.17 2.69 13.88
CA GLU A 56 0.13 3.22 13.51
C GLU A 56 0.94 2.23 12.71
N VAL A 57 1.65 2.76 11.73
CA VAL A 57 2.70 2.02 11.03
C VAL A 57 4.00 2.56 11.60
N VAL A 58 4.80 1.68 12.22
CA VAL A 58 5.98 2.08 12.97
C VAL A 58 7.23 1.53 12.30
N SER A 59 8.25 2.37 12.15
CA SER A 59 9.53 1.96 11.59
C SER A 59 10.58 1.89 12.69
N HIS A 60 11.76 1.37 12.33
CA HIS A 60 12.86 1.20 13.27
C HIS A 60 13.40 2.52 13.79
N ASP A 61 13.29 3.58 13.04
CA ASP A 61 13.79 4.89 13.49
C ASP A 61 12.73 5.66 14.25
N ALA A 62 11.70 4.97 14.71
CA ALA A 62 10.61 5.53 15.50
C ALA A 62 9.69 6.45 14.72
N SER A 63 9.85 6.54 13.43
CA SER A 63 8.87 7.23 12.60
C SER A 63 7.57 6.44 12.60
N ALA A 64 6.45 7.13 12.60
CA ALA A 64 5.16 6.48 12.60
C ALA A 64 4.17 7.33 11.82
N ILE A 65 3.25 6.65 11.16
CA ILE A 65 2.14 7.30 10.47
C ILE A 65 0.88 6.56 10.89
N ARG A 66 -0.17 7.32 11.17
CA ARG A 66 -1.43 6.74 11.60
C ARG A 66 -2.04 5.96 10.45
N SER A 67 -2.47 4.74 10.72
CA SER A 67 -3.08 3.88 9.71
C SER A 67 -4.42 3.38 10.20
N THR A 68 -5.28 3.02 9.25
CA THR A 68 -6.61 2.52 9.54
C THR A 68 -6.64 1.02 9.30
N PRO A 69 -6.94 0.21 10.32
CA PRO A 69 -7.12 -1.22 10.10
C PRO A 69 -8.46 -1.49 9.43
N VAL A 70 -8.48 -2.39 8.47
CA VAL A 70 -9.69 -2.75 7.74
C VAL A 70 -9.83 -4.27 7.69
N ASP A 71 -11.07 -4.74 7.61
CA ASP A 71 -11.35 -6.16 7.61
C ASP A 71 -11.17 -6.79 6.24
N SER A 72 -11.32 -6.02 5.19
CA SER A 72 -11.17 -6.53 3.82
C SER A 72 -10.67 -5.43 2.91
N ALA A 73 -10.17 -5.83 1.74
CA ALA A 73 -9.69 -4.86 0.76
C ALA A 73 -10.81 -3.93 0.30
N GLN A 74 -12.03 -4.43 0.18
CA GLN A 74 -13.14 -3.61 -0.28
C GLN A 74 -13.44 -2.44 0.65
N ASN A 75 -13.14 -2.58 1.93
CA ASN A 75 -13.36 -1.49 2.88
C ASN A 75 -12.54 -0.25 2.53
N ILE A 76 -11.40 -0.45 1.88
CA ILE A 76 -10.54 0.68 1.49
C ILE A 76 -11.29 1.63 0.56
N LEU A 77 -12.06 1.09 -0.37
CA LEU A 77 -12.78 1.92 -1.33
C LEU A 77 -13.82 2.82 -0.66
N LEU A 78 -14.32 2.42 0.49
CA LEU A 78 -15.32 3.22 1.20
C LEU A 78 -14.72 4.45 1.86
N MET A 79 -13.41 4.49 2.02
CA MET A 79 -12.73 5.55 2.77
C MET A 79 -11.79 6.40 1.93
N THR A 80 -11.84 6.26 0.61
CA THR A 80 -10.86 6.91 -0.25
C THR A 80 -11.48 7.80 -1.30
N SER A 81 -12.64 8.40 -0.99
CA SER A 81 -13.34 9.23 -1.98
C SER A 81 -12.58 10.51 -2.34
N ASP A 82 -11.66 10.94 -1.51
CA ASP A 82 -11.04 12.25 -1.71
C ASP A 82 -9.56 12.21 -1.31
N VAL A 83 -8.85 11.21 -1.79
CA VAL A 83 -7.43 11.07 -1.47
C VAL A 83 -6.60 11.12 -2.73
N ASP A 84 -5.34 11.51 -2.57
CA ASP A 84 -4.38 11.55 -3.68
C ASP A 84 -3.48 10.33 -3.66
N VAL A 85 -3.15 9.85 -2.46
CA VAL A 85 -2.20 8.75 -2.29
C VAL A 85 -2.73 7.80 -1.23
N VAL A 86 -2.72 6.51 -1.54
CA VAL A 86 -3.12 5.46 -0.61
C VAL A 86 -1.92 4.57 -0.33
N GLY A 87 -1.59 4.40 0.94
CA GLY A 87 -0.57 3.45 1.38
C GLY A 87 -1.25 2.23 1.97
N ILE A 88 -0.70 1.06 1.66
CA ILE A 88 -1.23 -0.20 2.18
C ILE A 88 -0.05 -0.99 2.75
N ASP A 89 -0.08 -1.27 4.05
CA ASP A 89 0.97 -2.03 4.70
C ASP A 89 0.50 -3.45 4.98
N GLU A 90 1.44 -4.36 5.16
CA GLU A 90 1.15 -5.77 5.46
C GLU A 90 0.22 -6.39 4.42
N ALA A 91 0.46 -6.06 3.17
CA ALA A 91 -0.48 -6.40 2.08
C ALA A 91 -0.62 -7.90 1.87
N GLN A 92 0.38 -8.69 2.25
CA GLN A 92 0.32 -10.14 2.07
C GLN A 92 -0.83 -10.78 2.83
N PHE A 93 -1.35 -10.10 3.85
CA PHE A 93 -2.45 -10.64 4.66
C PHE A 93 -3.83 -10.21 4.16
N PHE A 94 -3.89 -9.43 3.11
CA PHE A 94 -5.19 -9.08 2.52
C PHE A 94 -5.71 -10.21 1.64
N ASP A 95 -7.01 -10.18 1.38
CA ASP A 95 -7.63 -11.08 0.43
C ASP A 95 -7.22 -10.74 -1.01
N GLN A 96 -7.48 -11.64 -1.93
CA GLN A 96 -7.11 -11.45 -3.34
C GLN A 96 -7.82 -10.25 -3.96
N GLY A 97 -8.92 -9.80 -3.37
CA GLY A 97 -9.63 -8.62 -3.86
C GLY A 97 -8.79 -7.36 -3.81
N LEU A 98 -7.67 -7.37 -3.08
CA LEU A 98 -6.81 -6.19 -3.00
C LEU A 98 -6.30 -5.76 -4.37
N VAL A 99 -6.04 -6.72 -5.27
CA VAL A 99 -5.54 -6.41 -6.61
C VAL A 99 -6.53 -5.51 -7.34
N GLU A 100 -7.80 -5.89 -7.33
CA GLU A 100 -8.81 -5.11 -8.03
C GLU A 100 -9.06 -3.76 -7.36
N VAL A 101 -9.00 -3.72 -6.03
CA VAL A 101 -9.13 -2.46 -5.30
C VAL A 101 -8.03 -1.48 -5.72
N CYS A 102 -6.80 -1.97 -5.79
CA CYS A 102 -5.68 -1.12 -6.21
C CYS A 102 -5.86 -0.63 -7.64
N ARG A 103 -6.36 -1.50 -8.52
CA ARG A 103 -6.60 -1.10 -9.90
C ARG A 103 -7.67 -0.03 -10.02
N GLN A 104 -8.74 -0.16 -9.25
CA GLN A 104 -9.80 0.83 -9.25
C GLN A 104 -9.31 2.18 -8.74
N LEU A 105 -8.50 2.15 -7.68
CA LEU A 105 -7.92 3.39 -7.16
C LEU A 105 -7.02 4.04 -8.19
N ALA A 106 -6.13 3.28 -8.80
CA ALA A 106 -5.22 3.82 -9.79
C ALA A 106 -5.97 4.36 -11.00
N ASP A 107 -7.02 3.66 -11.43
CA ASP A 107 -7.82 4.11 -12.56
C ASP A 107 -8.56 5.41 -12.27
N SER A 108 -8.83 5.69 -10.99
CA SER A 108 -9.49 6.93 -10.61
C SER A 108 -8.51 8.05 -10.28
N GLY A 109 -7.22 7.84 -10.53
CA GLY A 109 -6.24 8.90 -10.37
C GLY A 109 -5.43 8.85 -9.09
N VAL A 110 -5.55 7.79 -8.29
CA VAL A 110 -4.87 7.68 -7.01
C VAL A 110 -3.53 6.97 -7.17
N ARG A 111 -2.50 7.50 -6.53
CA ARG A 111 -1.22 6.81 -6.43
C ARG A 111 -1.32 5.79 -5.29
N VAL A 112 -1.10 4.52 -5.60
CA VAL A 112 -1.23 3.44 -4.62
C VAL A 112 0.16 2.88 -4.33
N ILE A 113 0.55 2.86 -3.06
CA ILE A 113 1.85 2.33 -2.64
C ILE A 113 1.60 1.18 -1.68
N VAL A 114 2.00 -0.01 -2.09
CA VAL A 114 1.72 -1.25 -1.36
C VAL A 114 3.02 -1.83 -0.83
N ALA A 115 3.04 -2.19 0.45
CA ALA A 115 4.20 -2.84 1.04
C ALA A 115 3.79 -4.19 1.61
N GLY A 116 4.60 -5.21 1.36
CA GLY A 116 4.30 -6.54 1.87
C GLY A 116 5.40 -7.54 1.59
N LEU A 117 5.30 -8.69 2.27
CA LEU A 117 6.21 -9.80 2.06
C LEU A 117 5.88 -10.46 0.73
N ASP A 118 6.89 -10.70 -0.10
CA ASP A 118 6.67 -11.38 -1.38
C ASP A 118 6.56 -12.89 -1.21
N MET A 119 7.19 -13.46 -0.18
CA MET A 119 7.14 -14.89 0.09
C MET A 119 6.90 -15.14 1.57
N ASP A 120 6.27 -16.27 1.88
CA ASP A 120 6.08 -16.66 3.27
C ASP A 120 7.35 -17.34 3.79
N PHE A 121 7.32 -17.81 5.06
CA PHE A 121 8.51 -18.39 5.67
C PHE A 121 8.92 -19.72 5.03
N THR A 122 8.05 -20.32 4.22
CA THR A 122 8.40 -21.56 3.50
C THR A 122 8.95 -21.27 2.11
N GLY A 123 9.07 -19.99 1.73
CA GLY A 123 9.56 -19.61 0.41
C GLY A 123 8.50 -19.63 -0.67
N LYS A 124 7.24 -19.70 -0.31
CA LYS A 124 6.14 -19.68 -1.27
C LYS A 124 5.58 -18.27 -1.44
N PRO A 125 5.10 -17.93 -2.65
CA PRO A 125 4.48 -16.63 -2.88
C PRO A 125 3.34 -16.39 -1.89
N PHE A 126 3.23 -15.15 -1.41
CA PHE A 126 2.37 -14.83 -0.28
C PHE A 126 1.16 -14.02 -0.71
N GLY A 127 -0.04 -14.58 -0.50
CA GLY A 127 -1.30 -13.86 -0.64
C GLY A 127 -1.48 -13.18 -1.99
N PRO A 128 -1.92 -11.93 -2.00
CA PRO A 128 -2.12 -11.20 -3.25
C PRO A 128 -0.84 -10.61 -3.83
N MET A 129 0.30 -10.77 -3.16
CA MET A 129 1.54 -10.12 -3.57
C MET A 129 1.97 -10.45 -5.00
N PRO A 130 1.94 -11.73 -5.44
CA PRO A 130 2.39 -12.02 -6.81
C PRO A 130 1.57 -11.28 -7.85
N ALA A 131 0.25 -11.24 -7.69
CA ALA A 131 -0.62 -10.54 -8.65
C ALA A 131 -0.42 -9.04 -8.57
N LEU A 132 -0.19 -8.50 -7.37
CA LEU A 132 0.10 -7.07 -7.23
C LEU A 132 1.40 -6.72 -7.91
N MET A 133 2.43 -7.53 -7.75
CA MET A 133 3.72 -7.28 -8.38
C MET A 133 3.61 -7.34 -9.90
N ALA A 134 2.77 -8.23 -10.42
CA ALA A 134 2.55 -8.33 -11.85
C ALA A 134 1.77 -7.13 -12.40
N THR A 135 0.89 -6.55 -11.58
CA THR A 135 0.00 -5.48 -12.00
C THR A 135 0.65 -4.10 -11.85
N ALA A 136 1.58 -3.96 -10.92
CA ALA A 136 2.16 -2.67 -10.57
C ALA A 136 3.00 -2.08 -11.70
N GLU A 137 2.99 -0.76 -11.81
CA GLU A 137 3.90 -0.04 -12.71
C GLU A 137 5.32 -0.05 -12.17
N TYR A 138 5.47 -0.05 -10.84
CA TYR A 138 6.79 0.00 -10.22
C TYR A 138 6.88 -1.03 -9.13
N VAL A 139 7.95 -1.81 -9.14
CA VAL A 139 8.20 -2.81 -8.10
C VAL A 139 9.62 -2.57 -7.55
N THR A 140 9.71 -2.39 -6.24
CA THR A 140 10.99 -2.22 -5.56
C THR A 140 11.15 -3.37 -4.58
N LYS A 141 12.20 -4.14 -4.75
CA LYS A 141 12.50 -5.22 -3.83
C LYS A 141 13.61 -4.77 -2.90
N VAL A 142 13.29 -4.72 -1.62
CA VAL A 142 14.25 -4.24 -0.62
C VAL A 142 14.78 -5.35 0.24
#